data_f2f3a76979d70183757971f0da531984
#
_entry.id   f2f3a76979d70183757971f0da531984
#
_cell.length_a   1.000
_cell.length_b   1.000
_cell.length_c   1.000
_cell.angle_alpha   90.00
_cell.angle_beta   90.00
_cell.angle_gamma   90.00
#
_symmetry.space_group_name_H-M   'P 1'
#
loop_
_entity.id
_entity.type
_entity.pdbx_description
1 polymer ?
#
loop_
_entity_poly.entity_id
_entity_poly.type
_entity_poly.pdbx_seq_one_letter_code
_entity_poly.pdbx_strand_id
1 'polypeptide(L)'
;MSSSPTPNPWSTNPTHTGFIPLTKTHSLHATISGPLRTPKTPLTIIIPGVSATATEWSAVHRQLSQETRCLLYSRSGHGPSSSLAGPITAVSIASELLTLLEAADLPGPYILIAHSWGGIIAREFLHLRNEEVGGIVFVDANQELNTTLDQWCSPFVSAMWKDVDIYDVTGIREHTSLSASEWDAFQAEVQTPKYALVAAQEMAAYRPSGPVLAAKRQLEAEEPVMGDRPVSVIKGNSLRDFKVVYEAGLARGNGSVEERRLYEEFIEPVSREVRDEGWQRGNLRLSGNGRFVRTRGEWTGHNVHLTEPEIIVEEVRWVLGELRNDLDESNGGKVVG
;
A
#
# COMPACT_ATOMS: atom_id res chain seq x y z
N MET A 1 -36.24 -17.93 -24.21
CA MET A 1 -35.30 -18.67 -23.37
C MET A 1 -34.45 -17.63 -22.65
N SER A 2 -34.68 -17.46 -21.38
CA SER A 2 -33.83 -16.55 -20.57
C SER A 2 -32.48 -17.23 -20.40
N SER A 3 -31.45 -16.70 -21.03
CA SER A 3 -30.06 -17.13 -20.76
C SER A 3 -29.76 -16.81 -19.28
N SER A 4 -29.42 -17.81 -18.49
CA SER A 4 -28.90 -17.58 -17.15
C SER A 4 -27.71 -16.64 -17.25
N PRO A 5 -27.61 -15.60 -16.40
CA PRO A 5 -26.46 -14.71 -16.45
C PRO A 5 -25.16 -15.52 -16.29
N THR A 6 -24.18 -15.23 -17.12
CA THR A 6 -22.85 -15.85 -17.01
C THR A 6 -22.29 -15.56 -15.60
N PRO A 7 -21.84 -16.57 -14.85
CA PRO A 7 -21.28 -16.34 -13.51
C PRO A 7 -20.12 -15.33 -13.55
N ASN A 8 -20.12 -14.40 -12.61
CA ASN A 8 -19.03 -13.42 -12.48
C ASN A 8 -17.74 -14.13 -12.03
N PRO A 9 -16.67 -14.22 -12.87
CA PRO A 9 -15.47 -14.97 -12.54
C PRO A 9 -14.69 -14.35 -11.36
N TRP A 10 -14.88 -13.06 -11.08
CA TRP A 10 -14.25 -12.37 -9.96
C TRP A 10 -14.79 -12.84 -8.60
N SER A 11 -16.03 -13.30 -8.55
CA SER A 11 -16.68 -13.81 -7.33
C SER A 11 -16.74 -15.34 -7.27
N THR A 12 -16.71 -16.05 -8.40
CA THR A 12 -16.98 -17.49 -8.47
C THR A 12 -15.72 -18.37 -8.64
N ASN A 13 -14.63 -17.82 -9.19
CA ASN A 13 -13.40 -18.58 -9.39
C ASN A 13 -12.47 -18.42 -8.19
N PRO A 14 -11.83 -19.50 -7.67
CA PRO A 14 -10.82 -19.40 -6.61
C PRO A 14 -9.64 -18.50 -6.98
N THR A 15 -9.28 -18.49 -8.27
CA THR A 15 -8.29 -17.57 -8.85
C THR A 15 -8.79 -17.08 -10.20
N HIS A 16 -8.70 -15.76 -10.41
CA HIS A 16 -9.01 -15.16 -11.70
C HIS A 16 -8.06 -13.99 -11.96
N THR A 17 -7.52 -13.92 -13.17
CA THR A 17 -6.67 -12.84 -13.65
C THR A 17 -7.23 -12.31 -14.96
N GLY A 18 -7.31 -10.99 -15.11
CA GLY A 18 -7.83 -10.39 -16.33
C GLY A 18 -8.01 -8.89 -16.22
N PHE A 19 -8.73 -8.35 -17.20
CA PHE A 19 -9.06 -6.93 -17.23
C PHE A 19 -10.46 -6.67 -16.69
N ILE A 20 -10.60 -5.64 -15.87
CA ILE A 20 -11.88 -5.09 -15.41
C ILE A 20 -12.12 -3.81 -16.20
N PRO A 21 -13.11 -3.78 -17.11
CA PRO A 21 -13.44 -2.58 -17.87
C PRO A 21 -14.13 -1.55 -16.96
N LEU A 22 -13.53 -0.38 -16.80
CA LEU A 22 -14.13 0.75 -16.08
C LEU A 22 -14.96 1.63 -17.01
N THR A 23 -14.52 1.75 -18.25
CA THR A 23 -15.22 2.44 -19.34
C THR A 23 -15.04 1.67 -20.65
N LYS A 24 -15.56 2.18 -21.75
CA LYS A 24 -15.36 1.58 -23.10
C LYS A 24 -13.90 1.54 -23.55
N THR A 25 -13.05 2.43 -23.03
CA THR A 25 -11.66 2.61 -23.47
C THR A 25 -10.65 2.50 -22.33
N HIS A 26 -11.12 2.24 -21.10
CA HIS A 26 -10.28 2.19 -19.93
C HIS A 26 -10.55 0.92 -19.10
N SER A 27 -9.50 0.15 -18.83
CA SER A 27 -9.57 -1.07 -18.07
C SER A 27 -8.35 -1.23 -17.17
N LEU A 28 -8.54 -1.84 -16.01
CA LEU A 28 -7.46 -2.19 -15.09
C LEU A 28 -7.25 -3.69 -15.10
N HIS A 29 -5.98 -4.09 -15.07
CA HIS A 29 -5.58 -5.48 -14.90
C HIS A 29 -5.55 -5.82 -13.43
N ALA A 30 -6.13 -6.97 -13.06
CA ALA A 30 -6.18 -7.43 -11.69
C ALA A 30 -6.05 -8.94 -11.61
N THR A 31 -5.61 -9.41 -10.45
CA THR A 31 -5.65 -10.81 -10.04
C THR A 31 -6.37 -10.89 -8.71
N ILE A 32 -7.37 -11.76 -8.63
CA ILE A 32 -8.05 -12.10 -7.38
C ILE A 32 -7.82 -13.57 -7.09
N SER A 33 -7.43 -13.90 -5.85
CA SER A 33 -7.14 -15.28 -5.46
C SER A 33 -7.58 -15.53 -4.01
N GLY A 34 -7.76 -16.80 -3.68
CA GLY A 34 -8.07 -17.26 -2.34
C GLY A 34 -9.48 -17.83 -2.17
N PRO A 35 -9.88 -18.21 -0.95
CA PRO A 35 -11.18 -18.78 -0.64
C PRO A 35 -12.32 -17.91 -1.14
N LEU A 36 -13.39 -18.53 -1.64
CA LEU A 36 -14.58 -17.79 -2.05
C LEU A 36 -15.23 -17.12 -0.84
N ARG A 37 -15.71 -15.91 -1.04
CA ARG A 37 -16.31 -15.08 0.01
C ARG A 37 -17.78 -15.42 0.25
N THR A 38 -18.20 -15.28 1.49
CA THR A 38 -19.59 -15.01 1.86
C THR A 38 -19.79 -13.50 1.95
N PRO A 39 -21.05 -13.00 1.98
CA PRO A 39 -21.29 -11.55 2.11
C PRO A 39 -20.67 -10.88 3.35
N LYS A 40 -20.35 -11.66 4.40
CA LYS A 40 -19.72 -11.16 5.63
C LYS A 40 -18.19 -11.29 5.64
N THR A 41 -17.63 -12.04 4.69
CA THR A 41 -16.17 -12.25 4.62
C THR A 41 -15.52 -11.06 3.92
N PRO A 42 -14.50 -10.39 4.51
CA PRO A 42 -13.87 -9.25 3.87
C PRO A 42 -13.08 -9.63 2.61
N LEU A 43 -12.98 -8.70 1.68
CA LEU A 43 -12.01 -8.72 0.58
C LEU A 43 -10.77 -7.95 1.01
N THR A 44 -9.63 -8.61 0.98
CA THR A 44 -8.34 -7.95 1.22
C THR A 44 -7.86 -7.30 -0.07
N ILE A 45 -7.48 -6.02 -0.02
CA ILE A 45 -7.06 -5.23 -1.18
C ILE A 45 -5.67 -4.65 -0.92
N ILE A 46 -4.73 -4.88 -1.84
CA ILE A 46 -3.37 -4.35 -1.76
C ILE A 46 -3.32 -3.00 -2.49
N ILE A 47 -2.85 -1.96 -1.78
CA ILE A 47 -2.69 -0.59 -2.29
C ILE A 47 -1.19 -0.23 -2.21
N PRO A 48 -0.45 -0.39 -3.31
CA PRO A 48 0.98 -0.10 -3.38
C PRO A 48 1.33 1.37 -3.17
N GLY A 49 2.61 1.65 -2.86
CA GLY A 49 3.18 2.98 -2.71
C GLY A 49 3.30 3.79 -4.01
N VAL A 50 3.93 4.97 -3.93
CA VAL A 50 4.22 5.80 -5.10
C VAL A 50 5.17 5.06 -6.04
N SER A 51 4.88 5.08 -7.31
CA SER A 51 5.66 4.38 -8.36
C SER A 51 5.78 2.86 -8.16
N ALA A 52 5.07 2.27 -7.18
CA ALA A 52 5.12 0.85 -6.91
C ALA A 52 4.18 0.06 -7.83
N THR A 53 4.63 -1.10 -8.29
CA THR A 53 3.90 -1.98 -9.20
C THR A 53 3.11 -3.06 -8.44
N ALA A 54 2.14 -3.68 -9.09
CA ALA A 54 1.48 -4.86 -8.52
C ALA A 54 2.44 -6.07 -8.42
N THR A 55 3.40 -6.18 -9.35
CA THR A 55 4.34 -7.31 -9.40
C THR A 55 5.24 -7.39 -8.16
N GLU A 56 5.58 -6.26 -7.52
CA GLU A 56 6.32 -6.22 -6.25
C GLU A 56 5.57 -6.90 -5.10
N TRP A 57 4.26 -7.00 -5.18
CA TRP A 57 3.39 -7.54 -4.14
C TRP A 57 3.03 -9.02 -4.33
N SER A 58 3.62 -9.70 -5.32
CA SER A 58 3.30 -11.08 -5.66
C SER A 58 3.52 -12.04 -4.49
N ALA A 59 4.58 -11.86 -3.68
CA ALA A 59 4.85 -12.72 -2.53
C ALA A 59 3.78 -12.57 -1.43
N VAL A 60 3.39 -11.33 -1.09
CA VAL A 60 2.32 -11.06 -0.13
C VAL A 60 0.99 -11.59 -0.64
N HIS A 61 0.64 -11.33 -1.90
CA HIS A 61 -0.59 -11.82 -2.52
C HIS A 61 -0.67 -13.34 -2.49
N ARG A 62 0.42 -14.03 -2.84
CA ARG A 62 0.51 -15.49 -2.83
C ARG A 62 0.31 -16.09 -1.45
N GLN A 63 0.90 -15.49 -0.40
CA GLN A 63 0.73 -15.95 0.98
C GLN A 63 -0.70 -15.67 1.50
N LEU A 64 -1.22 -14.46 1.34
CA LEU A 64 -2.56 -14.08 1.76
C LEU A 64 -3.66 -14.90 1.10
N SER A 65 -3.48 -15.25 -0.17
CA SER A 65 -4.44 -16.03 -0.95
C SER A 65 -4.66 -17.45 -0.43
N GLN A 66 -3.83 -17.93 0.48
CA GLN A 66 -4.05 -19.22 1.15
C GLN A 66 -5.12 -19.13 2.25
N GLU A 67 -5.39 -17.94 2.77
CA GLU A 67 -6.20 -17.74 3.96
C GLU A 67 -7.40 -16.81 3.75
N THR A 68 -7.26 -15.84 2.87
CA THR A 68 -8.30 -14.84 2.60
C THR A 68 -8.42 -14.53 1.12
N ARG A 69 -9.57 -14.03 0.71
CA ARG A 69 -9.77 -13.52 -0.65
C ARG A 69 -8.99 -12.24 -0.82
N CYS A 70 -8.02 -12.22 -1.74
CA CYS A 70 -7.11 -11.11 -1.92
C CYS A 70 -7.14 -10.60 -3.36
N LEU A 71 -7.31 -9.28 -3.51
CA LEU A 71 -7.26 -8.56 -4.79
C LEU A 71 -5.92 -7.81 -4.88
N LEU A 72 -5.17 -8.11 -5.94
CA LEU A 72 -3.99 -7.38 -6.38
C LEU A 72 -4.28 -6.78 -7.75
N TYR A 73 -4.15 -5.46 -7.91
CA TYR A 73 -4.46 -4.79 -9.17
C TYR A 73 -3.33 -3.83 -9.57
N SER A 74 -3.15 -3.68 -10.87
CA SER A 74 -2.27 -2.66 -11.44
C SER A 74 -3.08 -1.38 -11.62
N ARG A 75 -2.65 -0.30 -10.96
CA ARG A 75 -3.24 1.04 -11.16
C ARG A 75 -3.10 1.50 -12.60
N SER A 76 -3.87 2.51 -12.98
CA SER A 76 -3.74 3.16 -14.28
C SER A 76 -2.30 3.51 -14.62
N GLY A 77 -1.87 3.12 -15.82
CA GLY A 77 -0.51 3.33 -16.31
C GLY A 77 0.51 2.28 -15.87
N HIS A 78 0.24 1.47 -14.84
CA HIS A 78 1.11 0.37 -14.42
C HIS A 78 0.77 -0.94 -15.14
N GLY A 79 1.78 -1.77 -15.38
CA GLY A 79 1.64 -3.07 -15.98
C GLY A 79 0.76 -3.07 -17.25
N PRO A 80 -0.15 -4.04 -17.38
CA PRO A 80 -1.06 -4.10 -18.53
C PRO A 80 -2.21 -3.10 -18.50
N SER A 81 -2.48 -2.43 -17.36
CA SER A 81 -3.61 -1.50 -17.20
C SER A 81 -3.55 -0.32 -18.18
N SER A 82 -4.70 0.16 -18.60
CA SER A 82 -4.79 1.39 -19.41
C SER A 82 -4.19 2.60 -18.70
N SER A 83 -3.73 3.59 -19.43
CA SER A 83 -3.33 4.87 -18.85
C SER A 83 -4.56 5.72 -18.54
N LEU A 84 -4.54 6.48 -17.43
CA LEU A 84 -5.61 7.40 -17.08
C LEU A 84 -5.62 8.59 -18.06
N ALA A 85 -6.81 9.00 -18.49
CA ALA A 85 -6.96 10.17 -19.38
C ALA A 85 -6.86 11.52 -18.64
N GLY A 86 -6.83 11.50 -17.30
CA GLY A 86 -6.78 12.69 -16.44
C GLY A 86 -5.56 12.72 -15.52
N PRO A 87 -5.48 13.71 -14.62
CA PRO A 87 -4.38 13.80 -13.67
C PRO A 87 -4.38 12.62 -12.69
N ILE A 88 -3.21 12.05 -12.47
CA ILE A 88 -2.99 11.05 -11.42
C ILE A 88 -2.87 11.80 -10.09
N THR A 89 -3.73 11.46 -9.12
CA THR A 89 -3.73 11.96 -7.75
C THR A 89 -4.16 10.86 -6.80
N ALA A 90 -3.89 10.97 -5.51
CA ALA A 90 -4.38 10.01 -4.52
C ALA A 90 -5.92 9.88 -4.56
N VAL A 91 -6.62 11.00 -4.77
CA VAL A 91 -8.08 11.04 -4.91
C VAL A 91 -8.55 10.30 -6.16
N SER A 92 -7.92 10.55 -7.33
CA SER A 92 -8.32 9.87 -8.57
C SER A 92 -8.04 8.36 -8.51
N ILE A 93 -6.94 7.94 -7.89
CA ILE A 93 -6.61 6.52 -7.68
C ILE A 93 -7.62 5.86 -6.73
N ALA A 94 -8.00 6.50 -5.64
CA ALA A 94 -9.01 5.98 -4.72
C ALA A 94 -10.39 5.85 -5.40
N SER A 95 -10.77 6.84 -6.20
CA SER A 95 -12.03 6.81 -6.98
C SER A 95 -12.00 5.73 -8.07
N GLU A 96 -10.84 5.52 -8.70
CA GLU A 96 -10.65 4.46 -9.70
C GLU A 96 -10.74 3.06 -9.07
N LEU A 97 -10.15 2.85 -7.87
CA LEU A 97 -10.31 1.61 -7.11
C LEU A 97 -11.78 1.35 -6.79
N LEU A 98 -12.54 2.36 -6.37
CA LEU A 98 -13.97 2.23 -6.14
C LEU A 98 -14.69 1.79 -7.41
N THR A 99 -14.43 2.44 -8.54
CA THR A 99 -15.04 2.09 -9.83
C THR A 99 -14.67 0.66 -10.26
N LEU A 100 -13.43 0.22 -9.98
CA LEU A 100 -12.99 -1.16 -10.23
C LEU A 100 -13.82 -2.15 -9.43
N LEU A 101 -13.99 -1.91 -8.13
CA LEU A 101 -14.75 -2.80 -7.24
C LEU A 101 -16.21 -2.89 -7.65
N GLU A 102 -16.83 -1.76 -8.01
CA GLU A 102 -18.21 -1.72 -8.54
C GLU A 102 -18.34 -2.46 -9.88
N ALA A 103 -17.41 -2.23 -10.81
CA ALA A 103 -17.41 -2.88 -12.13
C ALA A 103 -17.19 -4.39 -12.07
N ALA A 104 -16.41 -4.84 -11.08
CA ALA A 104 -16.18 -6.27 -10.83
C ALA A 104 -17.23 -6.94 -9.94
N ASP A 105 -18.23 -6.20 -9.46
CA ASP A 105 -19.22 -6.66 -8.48
C ASP A 105 -18.57 -7.33 -7.26
N LEU A 106 -17.66 -6.59 -6.63
CA LEU A 106 -16.89 -6.99 -5.45
C LEU A 106 -17.24 -6.10 -4.24
N PRO A 107 -18.41 -6.29 -3.61
CA PRO A 107 -18.83 -5.46 -2.46
C PRO A 107 -17.96 -5.69 -1.23
N GLY A 108 -17.98 -4.72 -0.30
CA GLY A 108 -17.34 -4.84 1.02
C GLY A 108 -17.91 -6.00 1.88
N PRO A 109 -17.41 -6.17 3.11
CA PRO A 109 -16.40 -5.33 3.75
C PRO A 109 -15.00 -5.52 3.16
N TYR A 110 -14.14 -4.51 3.31
CA TYR A 110 -12.77 -4.52 2.81
C TYR A 110 -11.75 -4.49 3.93
N ILE A 111 -10.62 -5.21 3.77
CA ILE A 111 -9.38 -4.97 4.50
C ILE A 111 -8.40 -4.33 3.53
N LEU A 112 -7.90 -3.13 3.85
CA LEU A 112 -6.93 -2.43 3.01
C LEU A 112 -5.52 -2.68 3.54
N ILE A 113 -4.61 -3.12 2.66
CA ILE A 113 -3.16 -3.17 2.94
C ILE A 113 -2.54 -2.01 2.18
N ALA A 114 -1.99 -1.05 2.91
CA ALA A 114 -1.58 0.23 2.36
C ALA A 114 -0.11 0.51 2.65
N HIS A 115 0.73 0.54 1.61
CA HIS A 115 2.17 0.78 1.73
C HIS A 115 2.54 2.20 1.34
N SER A 116 3.43 2.84 2.12
CA SER A 116 4.00 4.13 1.74
C SER A 116 2.92 5.15 1.37
N TRP A 117 2.96 5.76 0.18
CA TRP A 117 1.92 6.64 -0.35
C TRP A 117 0.53 5.97 -0.46
N GLY A 118 0.50 4.65 -0.56
CA GLY A 118 -0.74 3.87 -0.47
C GLY A 118 -1.54 4.15 0.80
N GLY A 119 -0.89 4.60 1.89
CA GLY A 119 -1.56 5.05 3.11
C GLY A 119 -2.46 6.27 2.89
N ILE A 120 -2.00 7.22 2.07
CA ILE A 120 -2.80 8.39 1.65
C ILE A 120 -3.98 7.92 0.78
N ILE A 121 -3.73 7.04 -0.20
CA ILE A 121 -4.75 6.51 -1.12
C ILE A 121 -5.81 5.71 -0.34
N ALA A 122 -5.41 4.86 0.61
CA ALA A 122 -6.33 4.08 1.45
C ALA A 122 -7.22 4.98 2.30
N ARG A 123 -6.71 6.09 2.80
CA ARG A 123 -7.48 7.07 3.57
C ARG A 123 -8.38 7.93 2.70
N GLU A 124 -8.00 8.18 1.44
CA GLU A 124 -8.91 8.75 0.44
C GLU A 124 -10.06 7.78 0.13
N PHE A 125 -9.79 6.48 -0.01
CA PHE A 125 -10.81 5.45 -0.19
C PHE A 125 -11.71 5.33 1.05
N LEU A 126 -11.13 5.34 2.26
CA LEU A 126 -11.88 5.39 3.52
C LEU A 126 -12.87 6.57 3.56
N HIS A 127 -12.45 7.74 3.06
CA HIS A 127 -13.35 8.90 2.97
C HIS A 127 -14.55 8.66 2.04
N LEU A 128 -14.35 7.91 0.95
CA LEU A 128 -15.40 7.60 -0.02
C LEU A 128 -16.36 6.48 0.47
N ARG A 129 -15.86 5.50 1.22
CA ARG A 129 -16.57 4.26 1.58
C ARG A 129 -16.28 3.81 3.01
N ASN A 130 -16.40 4.73 3.97
CA ASN A 130 -16.05 4.46 5.37
C ASN A 130 -16.70 3.18 5.90
N GLU A 131 -18.01 3.02 5.73
CA GLU A 131 -18.77 1.88 6.27
C GLU A 131 -18.38 0.53 5.64
N GLU A 132 -17.75 0.55 4.47
CA GLU A 132 -17.33 -0.68 3.79
C GLU A 132 -15.90 -1.10 4.15
N VAL A 133 -15.10 -0.23 4.81
CA VAL A 133 -13.75 -0.57 5.27
C VAL A 133 -13.82 -1.22 6.64
N GLY A 134 -13.63 -2.53 6.70
CA GLY A 134 -13.63 -3.31 7.94
C GLY A 134 -12.33 -3.18 8.73
N GLY A 135 -11.19 -2.95 8.07
CA GLY A 135 -9.90 -2.77 8.75
C GLY A 135 -8.81 -2.28 7.81
N ILE A 136 -7.71 -1.78 8.38
CA ILE A 136 -6.55 -1.31 7.60
C ILE A 136 -5.25 -1.83 8.21
N VAL A 137 -4.35 -2.31 7.34
CA VAL A 137 -2.95 -2.60 7.67
C VAL A 137 -2.07 -1.61 6.93
N PHE A 138 -1.52 -0.64 7.66
CA PHE A 138 -0.54 0.31 7.16
C PHE A 138 0.86 -0.31 7.20
N VAL A 139 1.55 -0.36 6.07
CA VAL A 139 2.88 -0.97 5.91
C VAL A 139 3.88 0.14 5.61
N ASP A 140 4.67 0.55 6.59
CA ASP A 140 5.59 1.70 6.52
C ASP A 140 4.98 2.89 5.77
N ALA A 141 3.71 3.21 6.12
CA ALA A 141 2.81 4.01 5.33
C ALA A 141 2.85 5.50 5.71
N ASN A 142 2.70 6.35 4.71
CA ASN A 142 2.64 7.79 4.88
C ASN A 142 1.28 8.25 5.46
N GLN A 143 1.34 9.36 6.15
CA GLN A 143 0.23 10.22 6.48
C GLN A 143 0.52 11.65 5.98
N GLU A 144 -0.36 12.62 6.24
CA GLU A 144 -0.28 13.98 5.69
C GLU A 144 1.08 14.66 5.88
N LEU A 145 1.68 14.50 7.07
CA LEU A 145 2.93 15.17 7.41
C LEU A 145 4.14 14.56 6.68
N ASN A 146 4.10 13.27 6.34
CA ASN A 146 5.15 12.65 5.53
C ASN A 146 5.26 13.34 4.16
N THR A 147 4.12 13.57 3.49
CA THR A 147 4.12 14.16 2.15
C THR A 147 4.50 15.65 2.16
N THR A 148 4.26 16.36 3.27
CA THR A 148 4.53 17.80 3.38
C THR A 148 5.88 18.13 3.98
N LEU A 149 6.33 17.40 4.99
CA LEU A 149 7.50 17.72 5.78
C LEU A 149 8.71 16.81 5.54
N ASP A 150 8.50 15.57 5.05
CA ASP A 150 9.60 14.68 4.72
C ASP A 150 10.33 15.15 3.46
N GLN A 151 11.64 15.02 3.48
CA GLN A 151 12.54 15.51 2.43
C GLN A 151 13.10 14.39 1.54
N TRP A 152 12.58 13.15 1.64
CA TRP A 152 13.11 12.01 0.90
C TRP A 152 13.13 12.20 -0.63
N CYS A 153 12.24 13.01 -1.17
CA CYS A 153 12.20 13.36 -2.59
C CYS A 153 12.87 14.72 -2.91
N SER A 154 13.80 15.16 -2.06
CA SER A 154 14.54 16.41 -2.28
C SER A 154 15.69 16.22 -3.29
N PRO A 155 16.12 17.28 -3.98
CA PRO A 155 17.22 17.21 -4.96
C PRO A 155 18.51 16.62 -4.39
N PHE A 156 18.84 16.91 -3.13
CA PHE A 156 20.05 16.36 -2.50
C PHE A 156 19.95 14.84 -2.29
N VAL A 157 18.75 14.29 -2.04
CA VAL A 157 18.53 12.84 -1.97
C VAL A 157 18.76 12.22 -3.35
N SER A 158 18.14 12.79 -4.38
CA SER A 158 18.33 12.33 -5.77
C SER A 158 19.77 12.40 -6.23
N ALA A 159 20.52 13.44 -5.82
CA ALA A 159 21.94 13.58 -6.13
C ALA A 159 22.76 12.45 -5.50
N MET A 160 22.48 12.09 -4.24
CA MET A 160 23.18 10.99 -3.55
C MET A 160 22.84 9.61 -4.13
N TRP A 161 21.60 9.42 -4.62
CA TRP A 161 21.10 8.16 -5.15
C TRP A 161 21.45 7.92 -6.62
N LYS A 162 22.08 8.90 -7.27
CA LYS A 162 22.40 8.82 -8.70
C LYS A 162 23.24 7.58 -9.01
N ASP A 163 22.75 6.75 -9.93
CA ASP A 163 23.41 5.53 -10.40
C ASP A 163 23.68 4.48 -9.28
N VAL A 164 22.99 4.58 -8.14
CA VAL A 164 23.01 3.57 -7.09
C VAL A 164 21.90 2.56 -7.36
N ASP A 165 22.23 1.27 -7.46
CA ASP A 165 21.22 0.21 -7.46
C ASP A 165 20.72 0.01 -6.03
N ILE A 166 19.55 0.61 -5.75
CA ILE A 166 18.94 0.60 -4.42
C ILE A 166 18.63 -0.83 -3.95
N TYR A 167 18.15 -1.68 -4.83
CA TYR A 167 17.80 -3.07 -4.48
C TYR A 167 19.01 -3.91 -4.09
N ASP A 168 20.16 -3.62 -4.71
CA ASP A 168 21.42 -4.29 -4.42
C ASP A 168 21.99 -3.82 -3.07
N VAL A 169 22.17 -2.50 -2.90
CA VAL A 169 22.82 -1.97 -1.69
C VAL A 169 21.98 -2.11 -0.42
N THR A 170 20.65 -2.15 -0.54
CA THR A 170 19.76 -2.44 0.60
C THR A 170 19.62 -3.92 0.90
N GLY A 171 20.17 -4.81 0.06
CA GLY A 171 20.07 -6.26 0.19
C GLY A 171 18.73 -6.84 -0.27
N ILE A 172 17.82 -6.02 -0.82
CA ILE A 172 16.51 -6.48 -1.27
C ILE A 172 16.66 -7.55 -2.35
N ARG A 173 17.59 -7.39 -3.31
CA ARG A 173 17.82 -8.37 -4.38
C ARG A 173 18.16 -9.77 -3.84
N GLU A 174 18.96 -9.84 -2.78
CA GLU A 174 19.41 -11.10 -2.20
C GLU A 174 18.37 -11.73 -1.25
N HIS A 175 17.63 -10.88 -0.53
CA HIS A 175 16.73 -11.30 0.55
C HIS A 175 15.24 -11.16 0.20
N THR A 176 14.91 -10.94 -1.07
CA THR A 176 13.50 -10.83 -1.50
C THR A 176 12.76 -12.15 -1.37
N SER A 177 11.51 -12.08 -0.93
CA SER A 177 10.57 -13.22 -0.89
C SER A 177 9.88 -13.48 -2.23
N LEU A 178 10.16 -12.67 -3.26
CA LEU A 178 9.71 -12.93 -4.61
C LEU A 178 10.45 -14.18 -5.17
N SER A 179 9.75 -15.04 -5.89
CA SER A 179 10.41 -16.07 -6.71
C SER A 179 11.22 -15.41 -7.83
N ALA A 180 12.16 -16.15 -8.43
CA ALA A 180 12.95 -15.63 -9.54
C ALA A 180 12.07 -15.08 -10.68
N SER A 181 10.99 -15.79 -11.04
CA SER A 181 10.07 -15.34 -12.09
C SER A 181 9.25 -14.11 -11.70
N GLU A 182 8.86 -13.98 -10.41
CA GLU A 182 8.18 -12.78 -9.90
C GLU A 182 9.14 -11.56 -9.90
N TRP A 183 10.40 -11.78 -9.51
CA TRP A 183 11.45 -10.76 -9.58
C TRP A 183 11.71 -10.31 -11.02
N ASP A 184 11.85 -11.23 -11.96
CA ASP A 184 12.06 -10.93 -13.37
C ASP A 184 10.89 -10.14 -13.97
N ALA A 185 9.66 -10.52 -13.63
CA ALA A 185 8.45 -9.78 -14.06
C ALA A 185 8.42 -8.35 -13.50
N PHE A 186 8.76 -8.18 -12.24
CA PHE A 186 8.89 -6.86 -11.60
C PHE A 186 9.96 -6.01 -12.30
N GLN A 187 11.17 -6.56 -12.49
CA GLN A 187 12.26 -5.84 -13.16
C GLN A 187 11.91 -5.48 -14.61
N ALA A 188 11.24 -6.37 -15.33
CA ALA A 188 10.79 -6.09 -16.70
C ALA A 188 9.75 -4.95 -16.75
N GLU A 189 8.85 -4.86 -15.77
CA GLU A 189 7.84 -3.80 -15.69
C GLU A 189 8.49 -2.43 -15.45
N VAL A 190 9.37 -2.30 -14.47
CA VAL A 190 9.98 -1.02 -14.09
C VAL A 190 10.95 -0.46 -15.13
N GLN A 191 11.41 -1.29 -16.08
CA GLN A 191 12.26 -0.84 -17.19
C GLN A 191 11.48 -0.30 -18.39
N THR A 192 10.16 -0.31 -18.35
CA THR A 192 9.35 0.14 -19.50
C THR A 192 9.24 1.68 -19.54
N PRO A 193 9.18 2.30 -20.75
CA PRO A 193 8.90 3.73 -20.88
C PRO A 193 7.53 4.11 -20.28
N LYS A 194 6.56 3.21 -20.32
CA LYS A 194 5.23 3.40 -19.74
C LYS A 194 5.32 3.56 -18.22
N TYR A 195 6.10 2.70 -17.55
CA TYR A 195 6.35 2.81 -16.12
C TYR A 195 7.03 4.15 -15.78
N ALA A 196 8.09 4.53 -16.49
CA ALA A 196 8.80 5.78 -16.22
C ALA A 196 7.87 7.00 -16.29
N LEU A 197 6.93 7.01 -17.25
CA LEU A 197 5.95 8.09 -17.40
C LEU A 197 4.98 8.13 -16.20
N VAL A 198 4.37 7.01 -15.82
CA VAL A 198 3.40 6.97 -14.71
C VAL A 198 4.09 7.23 -13.37
N ALA A 199 5.28 6.70 -13.17
CA ALA A 199 6.09 6.95 -11.97
C ALA A 199 6.36 8.45 -11.78
N ALA A 200 6.74 9.16 -12.86
CA ALA A 200 6.95 10.60 -12.82
C ALA A 200 5.65 11.37 -12.48
N GLN A 201 4.50 10.93 -13.00
CA GLN A 201 3.20 11.54 -12.70
C GLN A 201 2.79 11.32 -11.24
N GLU A 202 2.96 10.11 -10.71
CA GLU A 202 2.70 9.79 -9.30
C GLU A 202 3.62 10.57 -8.36
N MET A 203 4.92 10.67 -8.69
CA MET A 203 5.88 11.48 -7.93
C MET A 203 5.49 12.95 -7.88
N ALA A 204 4.99 13.52 -8.98
CA ALA A 204 4.47 14.88 -9.01
C ALA A 204 3.21 15.06 -8.13
N ALA A 205 2.39 14.01 -7.99
CA ALA A 205 1.17 14.01 -7.18
C ALA A 205 1.45 13.75 -5.68
N TYR A 206 2.62 13.24 -5.32
CA TYR A 206 2.95 12.82 -3.95
C TYR A 206 2.79 13.96 -2.94
N ARG A 207 3.54 15.05 -3.10
CA ARG A 207 3.50 16.20 -2.16
C ARG A 207 2.12 16.89 -2.09
N PRO A 208 1.43 17.15 -3.21
CA PRO A 208 0.09 17.76 -3.18
C PRO A 208 -0.96 16.92 -2.46
N SER A 209 -0.78 15.61 -2.34
CA SER A 209 -1.76 14.71 -1.72
C SER A 209 -1.94 14.94 -0.20
N GLY A 210 -0.90 15.36 0.50
CA GLY A 210 -0.95 15.60 1.95
C GLY A 210 -1.95 16.67 2.37
N PRO A 211 -1.83 17.91 1.87
CA PRO A 211 -2.81 18.96 2.17
C PRO A 211 -4.25 18.61 1.77
N VAL A 212 -4.43 17.87 0.67
CA VAL A 212 -5.76 17.39 0.23
C VAL A 212 -6.36 16.43 1.25
N LEU A 213 -5.56 15.47 1.73
CA LEU A 213 -6.02 14.54 2.76
C LEU A 213 -6.22 15.23 4.10
N ALA A 214 -5.31 16.14 4.51
CA ALA A 214 -5.39 16.89 5.76
C ALA A 214 -6.71 17.68 5.87
N ALA A 215 -7.20 18.23 4.77
CA ALA A 215 -8.47 18.96 4.74
C ALA A 215 -9.69 18.10 5.17
N LYS A 216 -9.57 16.77 5.15
CA LYS A 216 -10.60 15.82 5.60
C LYS A 216 -10.61 15.62 7.12
N ARG A 217 -9.54 16.06 7.81
CA ARG A 217 -9.41 16.05 9.27
C ARG A 217 -9.67 14.70 9.94
N GLN A 218 -9.37 13.59 9.25
CA GLN A 218 -9.64 12.23 9.75
C GLN A 218 -8.88 11.90 11.04
N LEU A 219 -7.64 12.43 11.19
CA LEU A 219 -6.81 12.23 12.39
C LEU A 219 -7.10 13.26 13.50
N GLU A 220 -7.95 14.23 13.25
CA GLU A 220 -8.32 15.29 14.18
C GLU A 220 -9.78 15.15 14.67
N ALA A 221 -10.50 14.13 14.19
CA ALA A 221 -11.87 13.86 14.61
C ALA A 221 -11.91 13.59 16.12
N GLU A 222 -12.97 14.05 16.79
CA GLU A 222 -13.20 13.84 18.22
C GLU A 222 -13.35 12.36 18.53
N GLU A 223 -14.13 11.66 17.72
CA GLU A 223 -14.26 10.21 17.74
C GLU A 223 -13.51 9.60 16.54
N PRO A 224 -12.83 8.45 16.71
CA PRO A 224 -12.14 7.78 15.63
C PRO A 224 -13.07 7.50 14.44
N VAL A 225 -12.68 7.91 13.22
CA VAL A 225 -13.55 7.80 12.03
C VAL A 225 -13.89 6.35 11.65
N MET A 226 -13.11 5.39 12.13
CA MET A 226 -13.39 3.95 11.97
C MET A 226 -14.06 3.33 13.19
N GLY A 227 -14.36 4.10 14.26
CA GLY A 227 -14.81 3.50 15.53
C GLY A 227 -13.78 2.51 16.06
N ASP A 228 -14.21 1.30 16.42
CA ASP A 228 -13.33 0.22 16.93
C ASP A 228 -12.89 -0.77 15.84
N ARG A 229 -13.11 -0.47 14.55
CA ARG A 229 -12.65 -1.33 13.46
C ARG A 229 -11.12 -1.37 13.42
N PRO A 230 -10.49 -2.58 13.34
CA PRO A 230 -9.08 -2.76 13.62
C PRO A 230 -8.15 -2.02 12.64
N VAL A 231 -7.13 -1.38 13.18
CA VAL A 231 -6.05 -0.71 12.44
C VAL A 231 -4.70 -1.22 12.93
N SER A 232 -3.89 -1.78 12.04
CA SER A 232 -2.49 -2.12 12.31
C SER A 232 -1.55 -1.18 11.59
N VAL A 233 -0.46 -0.79 12.26
CA VAL A 233 0.63 0.00 11.68
C VAL A 233 1.93 -0.77 11.82
N ILE A 234 2.49 -1.19 10.70
CA ILE A 234 3.79 -1.86 10.60
C ILE A 234 4.84 -0.81 10.26
N LYS A 235 5.85 -0.66 11.12
CA LYS A 235 6.98 0.24 10.89
C LYS A 235 8.20 -0.52 10.36
N GLY A 236 8.63 -0.19 9.15
CA GLY A 236 9.89 -0.64 8.56
C GLY A 236 11.09 0.18 9.06
N ASN A 237 12.30 -0.29 8.78
CA ASN A 237 13.53 0.42 9.10
C ASN A 237 14.04 1.23 7.91
N SER A 238 13.25 2.22 7.47
CA SER A 238 13.60 3.10 6.35
C SER A 238 14.89 3.90 6.56
N LEU A 239 15.24 4.22 7.82
CA LEU A 239 16.49 4.90 8.14
C LEU A 239 17.73 4.07 7.74
N ARG A 240 17.67 2.74 7.92
CA ARG A 240 18.71 1.83 7.45
C ARG A 240 18.93 1.98 5.94
N ASP A 241 17.86 1.95 5.17
CA ASP A 241 17.94 2.06 3.71
C ASP A 241 18.57 3.39 3.29
N PHE A 242 18.15 4.49 3.87
CA PHE A 242 18.75 5.80 3.60
C PHE A 242 20.24 5.84 3.90
N LYS A 243 20.69 5.20 4.99
CA LYS A 243 22.11 5.16 5.36
C LYS A 243 22.95 4.35 4.37
N VAL A 244 22.53 3.14 4.03
CA VAL A 244 23.31 2.29 3.11
C VAL A 244 23.35 2.88 1.70
N VAL A 245 22.27 3.53 1.24
CA VAL A 245 22.26 4.22 -0.05
C VAL A 245 23.17 5.47 -0.02
N TYR A 246 23.19 6.21 1.09
CA TYR A 246 24.11 7.32 1.28
C TYR A 246 25.58 6.89 1.19
N GLU A 247 25.95 5.83 1.90
CA GLU A 247 27.31 5.27 1.89
C GLU A 247 27.72 4.82 0.48
N ALA A 248 26.81 4.15 -0.24
CA ALA A 248 27.04 3.75 -1.62
C ALA A 248 27.19 4.97 -2.56
N GLY A 249 26.42 6.02 -2.36
CA GLY A 249 26.54 7.28 -3.08
C GLY A 249 27.88 7.97 -2.82
N LEU A 250 28.33 8.03 -1.56
CA LEU A 250 29.65 8.56 -1.20
C LEU A 250 30.77 7.79 -1.88
N ALA A 251 30.73 6.46 -1.89
CA ALA A 251 31.72 5.61 -2.54
C ALA A 251 31.80 5.86 -4.07
N ARG A 252 30.72 6.33 -4.69
CA ARG A 252 30.67 6.75 -6.10
C ARG A 252 31.09 8.20 -6.34
N GLY A 253 31.32 8.97 -5.29
CA GLY A 253 31.61 10.40 -5.38
C GLY A 253 30.37 11.28 -5.63
N ASN A 254 29.17 10.76 -5.41
CA ASN A 254 27.91 11.47 -5.60
C ASN A 254 27.76 12.67 -4.65
N GLY A 255 27.01 13.66 -5.10
CA GLY A 255 26.65 14.85 -4.34
C GLY A 255 27.80 15.85 -4.16
N SER A 256 27.50 17.12 -4.15
CA SER A 256 28.36 18.20 -3.70
C SER A 256 28.55 18.16 -2.18
N VAL A 257 29.49 18.94 -1.66
CA VAL A 257 29.70 19.08 -0.20
C VAL A 257 28.43 19.50 0.51
N GLU A 258 27.67 20.42 -0.07
CA GLU A 258 26.40 20.91 0.51
C GLU A 258 25.29 19.85 0.46
N GLU A 259 25.15 19.11 -0.64
CA GLU A 259 24.16 18.04 -0.75
C GLU A 259 24.45 16.91 0.23
N ARG A 260 25.70 16.55 0.45
CA ARG A 260 26.11 15.56 1.47
C ARG A 260 25.76 16.05 2.87
N ARG A 261 26.06 17.30 3.20
CA ARG A 261 25.71 17.90 4.50
C ARG A 261 24.19 17.87 4.74
N LEU A 262 23.39 18.26 3.74
CA LEU A 262 21.94 18.22 3.82
C LEU A 262 21.39 16.80 3.97
N TYR A 263 22.03 15.82 3.32
CA TYR A 263 21.65 14.42 3.47
C TYR A 263 21.99 13.87 4.86
N GLU A 264 23.14 14.23 5.42
CA GLU A 264 23.54 13.85 6.79
C GLU A 264 22.55 14.40 7.83
N GLU A 265 22.10 15.64 7.67
CA GLU A 265 21.06 16.24 8.50
C GLU A 265 19.70 15.51 8.33
N PHE A 266 19.38 15.12 7.09
CA PHE A 266 18.14 14.39 6.78
C PHE A 266 18.10 13.01 7.43
N ILE A 267 19.21 12.28 7.50
CA ILE A 267 19.33 10.95 8.10
C ILE A 267 19.78 10.97 9.56
N GLU A 268 19.85 12.15 10.22
CA GLU A 268 20.20 12.22 11.62
C GLU A 268 19.24 11.33 12.45
N PRO A 269 19.76 10.28 13.16
CA PRO A 269 18.93 9.18 13.65
C PRO A 269 17.84 9.58 14.63
N VAL A 270 18.17 10.45 15.59
CA VAL A 270 17.24 10.81 16.68
C VAL A 270 16.05 11.59 16.13
N SER A 271 16.32 12.60 15.28
CA SER A 271 15.26 13.43 14.75
C SER A 271 14.41 12.71 13.68
N ARG A 272 15.05 11.88 12.84
CA ARG A 272 14.34 11.21 11.75
C ARG A 272 13.49 10.04 12.25
N GLU A 273 14.07 9.13 13.01
CA GLU A 273 13.36 7.92 13.47
C GLU A 273 12.17 8.28 14.36
N VAL A 274 12.38 9.18 15.34
CA VAL A 274 11.31 9.63 16.25
C VAL A 274 10.19 10.35 15.48
N ARG A 275 10.56 11.18 14.52
CA ARG A 275 9.60 11.92 13.70
C ARG A 275 8.81 11.01 12.78
N ASP A 276 9.48 10.11 12.04
CA ASP A 276 8.85 9.21 11.10
C ASP A 276 7.93 8.21 11.84
N GLU A 277 8.39 7.62 12.95
CA GLU A 277 7.53 6.78 13.78
C GLU A 277 6.32 7.54 14.33
N GLY A 278 6.52 8.75 14.81
CA GLY A 278 5.44 9.58 15.32
C GLY A 278 4.38 9.85 14.26
N TRP A 279 4.80 10.12 13.01
CA TRP A 279 3.88 10.29 11.90
C TRP A 279 3.13 9.00 11.57
N GLN A 280 3.82 7.86 11.48
CA GLN A 280 3.17 6.59 11.17
C GLN A 280 2.19 6.16 12.27
N ARG A 281 2.56 6.32 13.55
CA ARG A 281 1.66 6.10 14.69
C ARG A 281 0.42 7.00 14.66
N GLY A 282 0.50 8.15 14.00
CA GLY A 282 -0.64 9.02 13.78
C GLY A 282 -1.82 8.32 13.11
N ASN A 283 -1.58 7.33 12.24
CA ASN A 283 -2.63 6.55 11.60
C ASN A 283 -3.46 5.71 12.60
N LEU A 284 -2.94 5.39 13.79
CA LEU A 284 -3.71 4.71 14.83
C LEU A 284 -4.91 5.53 15.34
N ARG A 285 -4.87 6.86 15.19
CA ARG A 285 -5.99 7.73 15.59
C ARG A 285 -7.25 7.53 14.76
N LEU A 286 -7.18 6.76 13.67
CA LEU A 286 -8.35 6.37 12.87
C LEU A 286 -9.28 5.41 13.61
N SER A 287 -8.80 4.69 14.64
CA SER A 287 -9.55 3.65 15.32
C SER A 287 -9.27 3.61 16.83
N GLY A 288 -10.27 3.21 17.61
CA GLY A 288 -10.11 2.86 19.03
C GLY A 288 -9.43 1.50 19.23
N ASN A 289 -9.41 0.62 18.21
CA ASN A 289 -8.76 -0.69 18.22
C ASN A 289 -7.55 -0.69 17.27
N GLY A 290 -6.41 -0.20 17.75
CA GLY A 290 -5.20 -0.06 16.95
C GLY A 290 -3.98 -0.70 17.58
N ARG A 291 -3.09 -1.27 16.76
CA ARG A 291 -1.79 -1.74 17.22
C ARG A 291 -0.63 -1.28 16.34
N PHE A 292 0.54 -1.16 16.95
CA PHE A 292 1.78 -0.76 16.30
C PHE A 292 2.80 -1.91 16.39
N VAL A 293 3.37 -2.28 15.24
CA VAL A 293 4.33 -3.38 15.12
C VAL A 293 5.57 -2.89 14.39
N ARG A 294 6.75 -3.35 14.80
CA ARG A 294 8.01 -3.11 14.06
C ARG A 294 8.43 -4.37 13.33
N THR A 295 9.02 -4.21 12.16
CA THR A 295 9.69 -5.30 11.44
C THR A 295 10.83 -5.89 12.28
N ARG A 296 11.12 -7.17 12.03
CA ARG A 296 12.11 -7.95 12.79
C ARG A 296 13.32 -8.33 11.95
N GLY A 297 13.14 -8.34 10.62
CA GLY A 297 14.19 -8.74 9.69
C GLY A 297 15.34 -7.73 9.62
N GLU A 298 16.56 -8.21 9.62
CA GLU A 298 17.78 -7.38 9.48
C GLU A 298 17.77 -6.60 8.17
N TRP A 299 17.21 -7.19 7.11
CA TRP A 299 17.18 -6.63 5.75
C TRP A 299 15.86 -5.91 5.44
N THR A 300 15.01 -5.71 6.44
CA THR A 300 13.69 -5.10 6.25
C THR A 300 13.75 -3.60 6.46
N GLY A 301 13.81 -2.88 5.35
CA GLY A 301 13.74 -1.41 5.29
C GLY A 301 12.33 -0.90 5.01
N HIS A 302 12.22 0.07 4.10
CA HIS A 302 10.93 0.62 3.66
C HIS A 302 10.06 -0.41 2.91
N ASN A 303 10.70 -1.26 2.10
CA ASN A 303 10.00 -2.24 1.26
C ASN A 303 9.74 -3.56 2.00
N VAL A 304 8.98 -3.49 3.10
CA VAL A 304 8.63 -4.63 3.96
C VAL A 304 8.03 -5.80 3.17
N HIS A 305 7.20 -5.51 2.19
CA HIS A 305 6.52 -6.51 1.34
C HIS A 305 7.48 -7.37 0.50
N LEU A 306 8.70 -6.90 0.27
CA LEU A 306 9.71 -7.63 -0.49
C LEU A 306 10.57 -8.56 0.40
N THR A 307 10.84 -8.18 1.65
CA THR A 307 11.82 -8.86 2.50
C THR A 307 11.22 -9.52 3.74
N GLU A 308 10.05 -9.11 4.21
CA GLU A 308 9.35 -9.68 5.38
C GLU A 308 7.83 -9.70 5.17
N PRO A 309 7.32 -10.34 4.06
CA PRO A 309 5.87 -10.38 3.77
C PRO A 309 5.07 -11.06 4.88
N GLU A 310 5.69 -11.93 5.68
CA GLU A 310 5.05 -12.69 6.76
C GLU A 310 4.47 -11.77 7.83
N ILE A 311 5.13 -10.65 8.15
CA ILE A 311 4.60 -9.70 9.13
C ILE A 311 3.31 -9.03 8.63
N ILE A 312 3.20 -8.80 7.32
CA ILE A 312 1.97 -8.25 6.72
C ILE A 312 0.85 -9.27 6.82
N VAL A 313 1.14 -10.54 6.57
CA VAL A 313 0.18 -11.65 6.68
C VAL A 313 -0.28 -11.82 8.14
N GLU A 314 0.64 -11.76 9.11
CA GLU A 314 0.32 -11.81 10.55
C GLU A 314 -0.63 -10.67 10.95
N GLU A 315 -0.40 -9.46 10.44
CA GLU A 315 -1.24 -8.30 10.76
C GLU A 315 -2.63 -8.39 10.09
N VAL A 316 -2.71 -8.92 8.88
CA VAL A 316 -4.01 -9.20 8.24
C VAL A 316 -4.78 -10.28 9.00
N ARG A 317 -4.10 -11.33 9.50
CA ARG A 317 -4.74 -12.35 10.37
C ARG A 317 -5.29 -11.75 11.65
N TRP A 318 -4.54 -10.85 12.27
CA TRP A 318 -5.04 -10.14 13.45
C TRP A 318 -6.29 -9.33 13.11
N VAL A 319 -6.29 -8.51 12.05
CA VAL A 319 -7.45 -7.74 11.61
C VAL A 319 -8.65 -8.67 11.34
N LEU A 320 -8.43 -9.81 10.67
CA LEU A 320 -9.48 -10.81 10.42
C LEU A 320 -10.03 -11.43 11.73
N GLY A 321 -9.19 -11.62 12.72
CA GLY A 321 -9.55 -12.11 14.05
C GLY A 321 -10.46 -11.14 14.79
N GLU A 322 -10.10 -9.87 14.85
CA GLU A 322 -10.90 -8.80 15.47
C GLU A 322 -12.29 -8.69 14.82
N LEU A 323 -12.35 -8.68 13.48
CA LEU A 323 -13.62 -8.61 12.75
C LEU A 323 -14.55 -9.82 13.01
N ARG A 324 -14.01 -11.01 13.31
CA ARG A 324 -14.80 -12.19 13.67
C ARG A 324 -15.35 -12.07 15.08
N ASN A 325 -14.55 -11.61 16.04
CA ASN A 325 -14.97 -11.40 17.41
C ASN A 325 -16.16 -10.44 17.49
N ASP A 326 -16.11 -9.31 16.78
CA ASP A 326 -17.21 -8.33 16.71
C ASP A 326 -18.51 -8.95 16.16
N LEU A 327 -18.40 -9.85 15.18
CA LEU A 327 -19.57 -10.54 14.60
C LEU A 327 -20.18 -11.56 15.58
N ASP A 328 -19.37 -12.25 16.37
CA ASP A 328 -19.82 -13.23 17.35
C ASP A 328 -20.45 -12.55 18.57
N GLU A 329 -19.89 -11.45 19.05
CA GLU A 329 -20.47 -10.64 20.13
C GLU A 329 -21.83 -10.02 19.72
N SER A 330 -21.93 -9.52 18.49
CA SER A 330 -23.18 -8.94 17.96
C SER A 330 -24.29 -9.98 17.76
N ASN A 331 -23.94 -11.25 17.55
CA ASN A 331 -24.90 -12.37 17.44
C ASN A 331 -25.22 -13.01 18.80
N GLY A 332 -24.27 -13.00 19.76
CA GLY A 332 -24.47 -13.55 21.11
C GLY A 332 -25.33 -12.71 22.04
N GLY A 333 -25.45 -11.42 21.78
CA GLY A 333 -26.28 -10.48 22.56
C GLY A 333 -27.80 -10.60 22.34
N LYS A 334 -28.30 -11.51 21.50
CA LYS A 334 -29.71 -11.70 21.18
C LYS A 334 -30.36 -12.93 21.83
N VAL A 335 -29.69 -13.59 22.75
CA VAL A 335 -30.29 -14.71 23.50
C VAL A 335 -30.29 -14.36 24.98
N VAL A 336 -31.21 -13.51 25.41
CA VAL A 336 -31.86 -13.56 26.77
C VAL A 336 -33.10 -12.67 26.74
N GLY A 337 -34.28 -13.25 26.86
CA GLY A 337 -35.49 -12.53 27.18
C GLY A 337 -36.73 -13.14 26.54
#